data_9cfcea3e1aaa87c39b583a54578ed14d
#
_entry.id   9cfcea3e1aaa87c39b583a54578ed14d
#
_cell.length_a   1.000
_cell.length_b   1.000
_cell.length_c   1.000
_cell.angle_alpha   90.00
_cell.angle_beta   90.00
_cell.angle_gamma   90.00
#
_symmetry.space_group_name_H-M   'P 1'
#
loop_
_entity.id
_entity.type
_entity.pdbx_description
1 polymer ?
#
loop_
_entity_poly.entity_id
_entity_poly.type
_entity_poly.pdbx_seq_one_letter_code
_entity_poly.pdbx_strand_id
1 'polypeptide(L)'
;LALGAVYYLLTLLRHYFEFTPIIRIMQSLNLLILYYSRNGATRQLAELIAEGVETIPQANAILRTVPAISTVCEATESSVPTSGSPYVEQADLANCDGLALGSPTRFGNMAAPLKYFLDATVASWLSGALEGKPACVFTSSGSLHGGQESTLLSMMLPLMHHGMVLMGLPYSESSLHHTQSGGTPYGVSHYAGSNGTIALSADEKTLAIAQGKRLALLAKKIKFAPEN
;
A
#
# COMPACT_ATOMS: atom_id res chain seq x y z
N LEU A 1 -18.29 -19.34 -52.16
CA LEU A 1 -18.52 -19.89 -50.82
C LEU A 1 -17.43 -19.48 -49.80
N ALA A 2 -16.15 -19.31 -50.20
CA ALA A 2 -15.05 -19.00 -49.29
C ALA A 2 -15.06 -17.52 -48.78
N LEU A 3 -15.47 -16.56 -49.57
CA LEU A 3 -15.53 -15.13 -49.18
C LEU A 3 -16.62 -14.82 -48.15
N GLY A 4 -17.74 -15.55 -48.15
CA GLY A 4 -18.82 -15.38 -47.18
C GLY A 4 -18.44 -15.86 -45.78
N ALA A 5 -17.66 -16.95 -45.69
CA ALA A 5 -17.18 -17.50 -44.41
C ALA A 5 -16.15 -16.58 -43.71
N VAL A 6 -15.29 -15.94 -44.51
CA VAL A 6 -14.29 -14.98 -43.99
C VAL A 6 -14.97 -13.72 -43.46
N TYR A 7 -16.00 -13.23 -44.18
CA TYR A 7 -16.77 -12.05 -43.71
C TYR A 7 -17.56 -12.34 -42.43
N TYR A 8 -18.10 -13.54 -42.30
CA TYR A 8 -18.82 -13.97 -41.10
C TYR A 8 -17.89 -14.15 -39.90
N LEU A 9 -16.67 -14.67 -40.13
CA LEU A 9 -15.65 -14.81 -39.12
C LEU A 9 -15.13 -13.45 -38.60
N LEU A 10 -14.91 -12.50 -39.52
CA LEU A 10 -14.51 -11.13 -39.18
C LEU A 10 -15.61 -10.35 -38.44
N THR A 11 -16.89 -10.62 -38.75
CA THR A 11 -18.02 -10.01 -38.02
C THR A 11 -18.17 -10.61 -36.62
N LEU A 12 -17.94 -11.92 -36.46
CA LEU A 12 -17.91 -12.59 -35.13
C LEU A 12 -16.73 -12.12 -34.28
N LEU A 13 -15.53 -11.96 -34.88
CA LEU A 13 -14.37 -11.41 -34.19
C LEU A 13 -14.59 -9.95 -33.75
N ARG A 14 -15.25 -9.15 -34.60
CA ARG A 14 -15.61 -7.77 -34.24
C ARG A 14 -16.61 -7.71 -33.11
N HIS A 15 -17.60 -8.60 -33.04
CA HIS A 15 -18.50 -8.74 -31.88
C HIS A 15 -17.79 -9.26 -30.64
N TYR A 16 -16.78 -10.12 -30.79
CA TYR A 16 -15.96 -10.59 -29.67
C TYR A 16 -15.09 -9.47 -29.07
N PHE A 17 -14.59 -8.55 -29.91
CA PHE A 17 -13.84 -7.36 -29.46
C PHE A 17 -14.71 -6.28 -28.82
N GLU A 18 -16.01 -6.22 -29.13
CA GLU A 18 -16.95 -5.29 -28.46
C GLU A 18 -17.34 -5.76 -27.05
N PHE A 19 -17.13 -7.03 -26.69
CA PHE A 19 -17.34 -7.57 -25.34
C PHE A 19 -16.13 -7.41 -24.40
N THR A 20 -14.96 -7.02 -24.90
CA THR A 20 -13.76 -6.76 -24.07
C THR A 20 -13.95 -5.68 -22.99
N PRO A 21 -14.75 -4.61 -23.18
CA PRO A 21 -15.00 -3.65 -22.12
C PRO A 21 -15.78 -4.23 -20.92
N ILE A 22 -16.65 -5.24 -21.14
CA ILE A 22 -17.45 -5.85 -20.05
C ILE A 22 -16.58 -6.72 -19.14
N ILE A 23 -15.61 -7.45 -19.67
CA ILE A 23 -14.65 -8.25 -18.88
C ILE A 23 -13.71 -7.31 -18.10
N ARG A 24 -13.35 -6.17 -18.67
CA ARG A 24 -12.55 -5.15 -18.01
C ARG A 24 -13.26 -4.48 -16.82
N ILE A 25 -14.60 -4.44 -16.84
CA ILE A 25 -15.45 -3.87 -15.77
C ILE A 25 -15.47 -4.79 -14.51
N MET A 26 -15.20 -6.09 -14.67
CA MET A 26 -15.24 -7.07 -13.58
C MET A 26 -13.88 -7.31 -12.87
N GLN A 27 -12.78 -6.73 -13.37
CA GLN A 27 -11.48 -6.87 -12.71
C GLN A 27 -11.36 -5.92 -11.52
N SER A 28 -11.26 -6.47 -10.32
CA SER A 28 -10.99 -5.71 -9.10
C SER A 28 -9.49 -5.40 -8.96
N LEU A 29 -9.20 -4.33 -8.24
CA LEU A 29 -7.85 -3.93 -7.82
C LEU A 29 -7.65 -4.34 -6.37
N ASN A 30 -6.57 -5.01 -6.06
CA ASN A 30 -6.23 -5.40 -4.71
C ASN A 30 -5.03 -4.57 -4.22
N LEU A 31 -5.27 -3.64 -3.32
CA LEU A 31 -4.25 -2.78 -2.73
C LEU A 31 -3.87 -3.34 -1.35
N LEU A 32 -2.66 -3.83 -1.24
CA LEU A 32 -2.16 -4.33 0.03
C LEU A 32 -1.69 -3.16 0.91
N ILE A 33 -2.22 -3.09 2.12
CA ILE A 33 -1.83 -2.13 3.15
C ILE A 33 -1.16 -2.93 4.26
N LEU A 34 0.17 -3.02 4.16
CA LEU A 34 1.00 -3.79 5.06
C LEU A 34 1.63 -2.87 6.11
N TYR A 35 1.43 -3.20 7.37
CA TYR A 35 1.95 -2.38 8.45
C TYR A 35 2.42 -3.20 9.66
N TYR A 36 3.28 -2.57 10.47
CA TYR A 36 3.50 -2.94 11.87
C TYR A 36 3.01 -1.82 12.77
N SER A 37 2.36 -2.14 13.87
CA SER A 37 1.89 -1.16 14.84
C SER A 37 2.05 -1.68 16.27
N ARG A 38 2.77 -0.95 17.13
CA ARG A 38 2.94 -1.33 18.53
C ARG A 38 1.78 -0.84 19.41
N ASN A 39 1.43 0.43 19.28
CA ASN A 39 0.46 1.13 20.15
C ASN A 39 -0.79 1.60 19.38
N GLY A 40 -1.05 1.07 18.18
CA GLY A 40 -2.23 1.39 17.40
C GLY A 40 -2.09 2.58 16.44
N ALA A 41 -1.15 3.51 16.64
CA ALA A 41 -1.03 4.72 15.82
C ALA A 41 -0.84 4.42 14.31
N THR A 42 0.12 3.56 13.97
CA THR A 42 0.33 3.16 12.57
C THR A 42 -0.88 2.41 12.00
N ARG A 43 -1.59 1.60 12.82
CA ARG A 43 -2.82 0.93 12.42
C ARG A 43 -3.92 1.92 12.05
N GLN A 44 -4.12 2.98 12.83
CA GLN A 44 -5.12 4.01 12.50
C GLN A 44 -4.84 4.68 11.16
N LEU A 45 -3.57 4.95 10.84
CA LEU A 45 -3.19 5.44 9.50
C LEU A 45 -3.51 4.42 8.41
N ALA A 46 -3.21 3.14 8.64
CA ALA A 46 -3.50 2.06 7.69
C ALA A 46 -5.01 1.96 7.38
N GLU A 47 -5.85 2.07 8.42
CA GLU A 47 -7.31 2.06 8.29
C GLU A 47 -7.82 3.25 7.46
N LEU A 48 -7.27 4.45 7.66
CA LEU A 48 -7.63 5.63 6.87
C LEU A 48 -7.12 5.56 5.42
N ILE A 49 -5.96 4.97 5.19
CA ILE A 49 -5.47 4.69 3.84
C ILE A 49 -6.40 3.70 3.14
N ALA A 50 -6.86 2.66 3.86
CA ALA A 50 -7.85 1.71 3.35
C ALA A 50 -9.16 2.41 2.97
N GLU A 51 -9.67 3.29 3.83
CA GLU A 51 -10.84 4.12 3.52
C GLU A 51 -10.63 4.92 2.22
N GLY A 52 -9.47 5.55 2.06
CA GLY A 52 -9.12 6.26 0.83
C GLY A 52 -9.08 5.37 -0.41
N VAL A 53 -8.52 4.17 -0.31
CA VAL A 53 -8.52 3.16 -1.38
C VAL A 53 -9.94 2.81 -1.80
N GLU A 54 -10.82 2.52 -0.85
CA GLU A 54 -12.20 2.07 -1.09
C GLU A 54 -13.10 3.16 -1.66
N THR A 55 -12.67 4.44 -1.66
CA THR A 55 -13.36 5.49 -2.41
C THR A 55 -13.29 5.30 -3.93
N ILE A 56 -12.38 4.46 -4.41
CA ILE A 56 -12.19 4.22 -5.85
C ILE A 56 -12.97 2.97 -6.27
N PRO A 57 -13.92 3.08 -7.21
CA PRO A 57 -14.69 1.94 -7.68
C PRO A 57 -13.80 0.78 -8.12
N GLN A 58 -14.10 -0.42 -7.67
CA GLN A 58 -13.38 -1.69 -7.94
C GLN A 58 -12.02 -1.82 -7.22
N ALA A 59 -11.63 -0.89 -6.35
CA ALA A 59 -10.46 -1.03 -5.50
C ALA A 59 -10.86 -1.65 -4.15
N ASN A 60 -10.16 -2.70 -3.74
CA ASN A 60 -10.30 -3.38 -2.46
C ASN A 60 -9.05 -3.12 -1.63
N ALA A 61 -9.22 -2.70 -0.40
CA ALA A 61 -8.14 -2.56 0.56
C ALA A 61 -7.94 -3.88 1.32
N ILE A 62 -6.72 -4.41 1.27
CA ILE A 62 -6.33 -5.64 1.97
C ILE A 62 -5.36 -5.26 3.08
N LEU A 63 -5.87 -5.16 4.32
CA LEU A 63 -5.04 -4.85 5.47
C LEU A 63 -4.34 -6.11 5.98
N ARG A 64 -3.02 -6.01 6.19
CA ARG A 64 -2.19 -7.06 6.79
C ARG A 64 -1.20 -6.45 7.77
N THR A 65 -0.85 -7.24 8.77
CA THR A 65 0.20 -6.89 9.73
C THR A 65 1.28 -7.97 9.77
N VAL A 66 2.38 -7.68 10.48
CA VAL A 66 3.44 -8.66 10.76
C VAL A 66 3.49 -8.94 12.25
N PRO A 67 3.86 -10.15 12.69
CA PRO A 67 4.04 -10.48 14.10
C PRO A 67 5.21 -9.67 14.71
N ALA A 68 5.15 -9.46 16.00
CA ALA A 68 6.31 -8.99 16.75
C ALA A 68 7.44 -10.03 16.70
N ILE A 69 8.68 -9.57 16.73
CA ILE A 69 9.84 -10.46 16.86
C ILE A 69 10.26 -10.57 18.32
N SER A 70 10.70 -11.76 18.71
CA SER A 70 11.23 -12.06 20.04
C SER A 70 12.75 -12.02 20.06
N THR A 71 13.33 -11.81 21.25
CA THR A 71 14.77 -12.00 21.51
C THR A 71 15.15 -13.46 21.71
N VAL A 72 14.18 -14.36 21.87
CA VAL A 72 14.38 -15.82 21.90
C VAL A 72 14.12 -16.40 20.52
N CYS A 73 14.91 -17.43 20.13
CA CYS A 73 14.80 -18.08 18.81
C CYS A 73 13.62 -19.09 18.76
N GLU A 74 12.51 -18.76 19.39
CA GLU A 74 11.29 -19.55 19.40
C GLU A 74 10.10 -18.71 18.95
N ALA A 75 9.11 -19.32 18.32
CA ALA A 75 7.85 -18.64 18.00
C ALA A 75 7.10 -18.32 19.30
N THR A 76 7.02 -17.03 19.66
CA THR A 76 6.35 -16.57 20.87
C THR A 76 4.96 -15.98 20.61
N GLU A 77 4.65 -15.69 19.36
CA GLU A 77 3.36 -15.18 18.94
C GLU A 77 2.47 -16.33 18.41
N SER A 78 1.15 -16.21 18.63
CA SER A 78 0.20 -17.14 18.05
C SER A 78 0.20 -17.04 16.52
N SER A 79 -0.17 -18.11 15.83
CA SER A 79 -0.29 -18.15 14.36
C SER A 79 -1.37 -17.19 13.82
N VAL A 80 -2.26 -16.72 14.68
CA VAL A 80 -3.33 -15.75 14.37
C VAL A 80 -3.23 -14.58 15.35
N PRO A 81 -3.29 -13.32 14.87
CA PRO A 81 -3.29 -12.17 15.76
C PRO A 81 -4.48 -12.21 16.73
N THR A 82 -4.27 -11.84 17.99
CA THR A 82 -5.35 -11.74 18.99
C THR A 82 -6.28 -10.55 18.71
N SER A 83 -5.82 -9.58 17.94
CA SER A 83 -6.59 -8.40 17.53
C SER A 83 -5.95 -7.74 16.31
N GLY A 84 -6.74 -6.99 15.53
CA GLY A 84 -6.28 -6.28 14.34
C GLY A 84 -6.39 -7.12 13.07
N SER A 85 -5.61 -6.75 12.06
CA SER A 85 -5.60 -7.44 10.76
C SER A 85 -4.88 -8.79 10.81
N PRO A 86 -5.25 -9.75 9.97
CA PRO A 86 -4.51 -11.00 9.81
C PRO A 86 -3.03 -10.76 9.48
N TYR A 87 -2.18 -11.73 9.80
CA TYR A 87 -0.79 -11.69 9.36
C TYR A 87 -0.70 -11.77 7.84
N VAL A 88 0.32 -11.12 7.30
CA VAL A 88 0.61 -11.13 5.87
C VAL A 88 1.14 -12.50 5.44
N GLU A 89 0.71 -12.94 4.27
CA GLU A 89 1.23 -14.12 3.58
C GLU A 89 1.99 -13.70 2.31
N GLN A 90 2.88 -14.55 1.80
CA GLN A 90 3.60 -14.29 0.54
C GLN A 90 2.63 -14.10 -0.65
N ALA A 91 1.50 -14.80 -0.63
CA ALA A 91 0.45 -14.67 -1.63
C ALA A 91 -0.18 -13.25 -1.65
N ASP A 92 -0.24 -12.57 -0.51
CA ASP A 92 -0.77 -11.20 -0.46
C ASP A 92 0.09 -10.23 -1.28
N LEU A 93 1.44 -10.39 -1.24
CA LEU A 93 2.35 -9.61 -2.07
C LEU A 93 2.23 -9.95 -3.55
N ALA A 94 2.20 -11.24 -3.90
CA ALA A 94 2.12 -11.67 -5.29
C ALA A 94 0.84 -11.18 -5.97
N ASN A 95 -0.28 -11.20 -5.25
CA ASN A 95 -1.62 -10.89 -5.77
C ASN A 95 -2.02 -9.41 -5.63
N CYS A 96 -1.23 -8.55 -4.98
CA CYS A 96 -1.59 -7.14 -4.89
C CYS A 96 -1.33 -6.40 -6.20
N ASP A 97 -2.10 -5.36 -6.47
CA ASP A 97 -1.93 -4.43 -7.59
C ASP A 97 -1.22 -3.12 -7.18
N GLY A 98 -0.93 -2.97 -5.91
CA GLY A 98 -0.20 -1.85 -5.31
C GLY A 98 -0.04 -2.05 -3.81
N LEU A 99 0.91 -1.37 -3.21
CA LEU A 99 1.32 -1.55 -1.82
C LEU A 99 1.40 -0.23 -1.07
N ALA A 100 0.75 -0.15 0.10
CA ALA A 100 1.06 0.84 1.12
C ALA A 100 1.81 0.16 2.27
N LEU A 101 3.04 0.59 2.55
CA LEU A 101 3.91 0.00 3.56
C LEU A 101 4.04 0.94 4.77
N GLY A 102 3.74 0.46 5.97
CA GLY A 102 3.71 1.28 7.17
C GLY A 102 4.44 0.69 8.37
N SER A 103 5.16 1.55 9.10
CA SER A 103 5.87 1.22 10.31
C SER A 103 5.93 2.40 11.28
N PRO A 104 5.91 2.18 12.60
CA PRO A 104 6.37 3.21 13.52
C PRO A 104 7.86 3.44 13.30
N THR A 105 8.33 4.67 13.55
CA THR A 105 9.76 4.97 13.50
C THR A 105 10.53 4.24 14.61
N ARG A 106 11.71 3.74 14.29
CA ARG A 106 12.70 3.21 15.20
C ARG A 106 14.07 3.75 14.78
N PHE A 107 14.55 4.78 15.51
CA PHE A 107 15.83 5.45 15.19
C PHE A 107 15.91 5.93 13.72
N GLY A 108 14.81 6.52 13.21
CA GLY A 108 14.76 7.01 11.84
C GLY A 108 14.58 5.92 10.76
N ASN A 109 14.27 4.68 11.17
CA ASN A 109 14.04 3.55 10.26
C ASN A 109 12.76 2.80 10.64
N MET A 110 12.36 1.82 9.81
CA MET A 110 11.24 0.94 10.13
C MET A 110 11.54 0.04 11.34
N ALA A 111 10.51 -0.43 12.01
CA ALA A 111 10.62 -1.40 13.10
C ALA A 111 11.09 -2.76 12.59
N ALA A 112 11.89 -3.46 13.40
CA ALA A 112 12.49 -4.75 13.06
C ALA A 112 11.49 -5.82 12.58
N PRO A 113 10.25 -5.96 13.12
CA PRO A 113 9.29 -6.93 12.58
C PRO A 113 8.96 -6.74 11.10
N LEU A 114 8.81 -5.47 10.65
CA LEU A 114 8.55 -5.20 9.25
C LEU A 114 9.77 -5.48 8.38
N LYS A 115 10.97 -5.10 8.86
CA LYS A 115 12.22 -5.39 8.13
C LYS A 115 12.46 -6.89 8.02
N TYR A 116 12.22 -7.65 9.10
CA TYR A 116 12.32 -9.11 9.11
C TYR A 116 11.41 -9.76 8.04
N PHE A 117 10.16 -9.29 7.93
CA PHE A 117 9.26 -9.74 6.88
C PHE A 117 9.82 -9.43 5.48
N LEU A 118 10.29 -8.20 5.25
CA LEU A 118 10.85 -7.79 3.96
C LEU A 118 12.10 -8.61 3.59
N ASP A 119 12.96 -8.95 4.56
CA ASP A 119 14.13 -9.80 4.32
C ASP A 119 13.77 -11.22 3.85
N ALA A 120 12.57 -11.69 4.19
CA ALA A 120 12.05 -13.00 3.75
C ALA A 120 11.40 -12.96 2.35
N THR A 121 11.35 -11.80 1.65
CA THR A 121 10.67 -11.66 0.34
C THR A 121 11.58 -11.92 -0.88
N VAL A 122 12.75 -12.53 -0.71
CA VAL A 122 13.72 -12.79 -1.78
C VAL A 122 13.10 -13.53 -2.97
N ALA A 123 12.22 -14.52 -2.73
CA ALA A 123 11.55 -15.26 -3.79
C ALA A 123 10.62 -14.36 -4.63
N SER A 124 9.88 -13.45 -3.99
CA SER A 124 9.02 -12.47 -4.67
C SER A 124 9.84 -11.46 -5.46
N TRP A 125 11.02 -11.07 -4.96
CA TRP A 125 11.95 -10.20 -5.68
C TRP A 125 12.51 -10.89 -6.93
N LEU A 126 13.01 -12.12 -6.82
CA LEU A 126 13.55 -12.88 -7.94
C LEU A 126 12.52 -13.14 -9.05
N SER A 127 11.25 -13.30 -8.69
CA SER A 127 10.16 -13.51 -9.67
C SER A 127 9.63 -12.21 -10.29
N GLY A 128 10.08 -11.02 -9.84
CA GLY A 128 9.55 -9.74 -10.29
C GLY A 128 8.10 -9.48 -9.87
N ALA A 129 7.61 -10.16 -8.81
CA ALA A 129 6.19 -10.13 -8.43
C ALA A 129 5.62 -8.73 -8.16
N LEU A 130 6.46 -7.77 -7.79
CA LEU A 130 6.08 -6.37 -7.48
C LEU A 130 6.54 -5.36 -8.55
N GLU A 131 7.24 -5.81 -9.59
CA GLU A 131 7.78 -4.92 -10.62
C GLU A 131 6.67 -4.09 -11.29
N GLY A 132 6.91 -2.78 -11.42
CA GLY A 132 5.99 -1.83 -12.04
C GLY A 132 4.74 -1.50 -11.22
N LYS A 133 4.47 -2.18 -10.12
CA LYS A 133 3.31 -1.89 -9.25
C LYS A 133 3.56 -0.63 -8.42
N PRO A 134 2.54 0.23 -8.19
CA PRO A 134 2.71 1.44 -7.41
C PRO A 134 2.84 1.16 -5.92
N ALA A 135 3.66 1.97 -5.22
CA ALA A 135 3.82 1.88 -3.79
C ALA A 135 3.89 3.25 -3.11
N CYS A 136 3.41 3.31 -1.88
CA CYS A 136 3.57 4.44 -0.97
C CYS A 136 3.93 3.95 0.44
N VAL A 137 4.41 4.86 1.26
CA VAL A 137 4.86 4.57 2.63
C VAL A 137 4.17 5.48 3.64
N PHE A 138 4.05 5.01 4.91
CA PHE A 138 3.48 5.80 6.00
C PHE A 138 4.11 5.44 7.35
N THR A 139 4.14 6.39 8.29
CA THR A 139 4.82 6.20 9.58
C THR A 139 4.10 6.89 10.73
N SER A 140 4.49 6.56 11.95
CA SER A 140 4.16 7.29 13.16
C SER A 140 5.40 7.48 14.03
N SER A 141 5.46 8.58 14.78
CA SER A 141 6.59 8.92 15.65
C SER A 141 6.12 9.42 17.02
N GLY A 142 7.00 9.31 18.01
CA GLY A 142 6.78 9.86 19.35
C GLY A 142 7.13 11.34 19.49
N SER A 143 7.79 11.95 18.49
CA SER A 143 8.14 13.37 18.45
C SER A 143 8.05 13.92 17.04
N LEU A 144 7.84 15.25 16.90
CA LEU A 144 7.67 15.91 15.60
C LEU A 144 8.89 15.73 14.69
N HIS A 145 10.09 15.89 15.22
CA HIS A 145 11.35 15.76 14.47
C HIS A 145 12.06 14.41 14.76
N GLY A 146 11.30 13.40 15.18
CA GLY A 146 11.81 12.09 15.60
C GLY A 146 12.05 11.09 14.48
N GLY A 147 12.30 11.56 13.25
CA GLY A 147 12.65 10.70 12.12
C GLY A 147 11.46 10.26 11.26
N GLN A 148 10.42 11.08 11.12
CA GLN A 148 9.28 10.77 10.24
C GLN A 148 9.75 10.62 8.80
N GLU A 149 10.43 11.65 8.25
CA GLU A 149 10.90 11.68 6.87
C GLU A 149 11.95 10.60 6.59
N SER A 150 12.92 10.43 7.51
CA SER A 150 13.98 9.42 7.34
C SER A 150 13.41 8.01 7.35
N THR A 151 12.41 7.72 8.18
CA THR A 151 11.72 6.43 8.20
C THR A 151 10.98 6.18 6.89
N LEU A 152 10.24 7.18 6.38
CA LEU A 152 9.55 7.07 5.09
C LEU A 152 10.54 6.80 3.96
N LEU A 153 11.60 7.59 3.85
CA LEU A 153 12.63 7.44 2.81
C LEU A 153 13.36 6.10 2.92
N SER A 154 13.67 5.62 4.14
CA SER A 154 14.31 4.31 4.33
C SER A 154 13.41 3.15 3.92
N MET A 155 12.09 3.24 4.12
CA MET A 155 11.13 2.23 3.66
C MET A 155 10.98 2.20 2.14
N MET A 156 11.23 3.30 1.45
CA MET A 156 11.19 3.34 -0.02
C MET A 156 12.31 2.51 -0.65
N LEU A 157 13.48 2.39 -0.02
CA LEU A 157 14.64 1.68 -0.60
C LEU A 157 14.33 0.22 -0.94
N PRO A 158 13.82 -0.63 -0.03
CA PRO A 158 13.47 -2.01 -0.36
C PRO A 158 12.37 -2.10 -1.43
N LEU A 159 11.42 -1.15 -1.47
CA LEU A 159 10.39 -1.14 -2.51
C LEU A 159 10.96 -0.81 -3.89
N MET A 160 11.97 0.09 -3.96
CA MET A 160 12.71 0.34 -5.20
C MET A 160 13.47 -0.89 -5.67
N HIS A 161 14.09 -1.66 -4.74
CA HIS A 161 14.74 -2.93 -5.08
C HIS A 161 13.76 -3.97 -5.62
N HIS A 162 12.50 -3.94 -5.21
CA HIS A 162 11.43 -4.75 -5.78
C HIS A 162 10.91 -4.22 -7.13
N GLY A 163 11.47 -3.13 -7.66
CA GLY A 163 11.05 -2.54 -8.94
C GLY A 163 9.73 -1.78 -8.90
N MET A 164 9.25 -1.38 -7.70
CA MET A 164 7.98 -0.67 -7.54
C MET A 164 8.08 0.80 -7.95
N VAL A 165 6.96 1.37 -8.39
CA VAL A 165 6.81 2.80 -8.71
C VAL A 165 6.41 3.55 -7.45
N LEU A 166 7.33 4.29 -6.87
CA LEU A 166 7.09 5.04 -5.62
C LEU A 166 6.26 6.29 -5.85
N MET A 167 5.35 6.56 -4.94
CA MET A 167 4.54 7.78 -4.92
C MET A 167 4.44 8.40 -3.53
N GLY A 168 4.45 9.72 -3.48
CA GLY A 168 4.19 10.50 -2.28
C GLY A 168 2.88 11.29 -2.39
N LEU A 169 2.74 12.31 -1.54
CA LEU A 169 1.64 13.27 -1.52
C LEU A 169 2.06 14.58 -2.22
N PRO A 170 1.28 15.08 -3.19
CA PRO A 170 1.58 16.33 -3.85
C PRO A 170 1.13 17.53 -3.00
N TYR A 171 1.78 18.68 -3.14
CA TYR A 171 1.39 19.92 -2.47
C TYR A 171 0.05 20.52 -2.94
N SER A 172 -0.62 19.91 -3.92
CA SER A 172 -2.04 20.18 -4.19
C SER A 172 -2.97 19.71 -3.06
N GLU A 173 -2.49 18.85 -2.15
CA GLU A 173 -3.15 18.55 -0.89
C GLU A 173 -2.88 19.68 0.09
N SER A 174 -3.88 20.56 0.28
CA SER A 174 -3.72 21.79 1.06
C SER A 174 -3.26 21.56 2.51
N SER A 175 -3.63 20.42 3.11
CA SER A 175 -3.20 20.05 4.46
C SER A 175 -1.68 19.97 4.63
N LEU A 176 -0.91 19.72 3.55
CA LEU A 176 0.56 19.76 3.62
C LEU A 176 1.14 21.14 3.89
N HIS A 177 0.40 22.23 3.57
CA HIS A 177 0.87 23.58 3.78
C HIS A 177 0.68 24.11 5.21
N HIS A 178 -0.24 23.52 5.97
CA HIS A 178 -0.62 24.09 7.27
C HIS A 178 -0.69 23.09 8.42
N THR A 179 -0.42 21.80 8.17
CA THR A 179 -0.34 20.82 9.25
C THR A 179 0.70 21.23 10.31
N GLN A 180 0.34 21.05 11.58
CA GLN A 180 1.21 21.32 12.73
C GLN A 180 1.59 20.03 13.47
N SER A 181 1.34 18.89 12.88
CA SER A 181 1.65 17.58 13.45
C SER A 181 2.34 16.69 12.42
N GLY A 182 1.76 15.56 12.06
CA GLY A 182 2.27 14.72 10.97
C GLY A 182 1.83 15.21 9.59
N GLY A 183 2.31 14.52 8.56
CA GLY A 183 2.04 14.83 7.16
C GLY A 183 3.28 15.35 6.44
N THR A 184 3.74 14.60 5.44
CA THR A 184 4.91 14.94 4.63
C THR A 184 4.63 14.63 3.15
N PRO A 185 5.36 15.28 2.20
CA PRO A 185 5.24 14.94 0.78
C PRO A 185 5.78 13.55 0.44
N TYR A 186 6.60 12.95 1.31
CA TYR A 186 7.16 11.59 1.12
C TYR A 186 6.16 10.49 1.47
N GLY A 187 5.13 10.80 2.25
CA GLY A 187 4.08 9.89 2.71
C GLY A 187 3.41 10.44 3.97
N VAL A 188 2.26 9.90 4.30
CA VAL A 188 1.55 10.34 5.50
C VAL A 188 2.29 9.91 6.76
N SER A 189 2.30 10.78 7.75
CA SER A 189 2.90 10.51 9.07
C SER A 189 1.98 10.98 10.19
N HIS A 190 2.20 10.46 11.39
CA HIS A 190 1.46 10.81 12.59
C HIS A 190 2.39 11.11 13.76
N TYR A 191 2.14 12.22 14.43
CA TYR A 191 2.76 12.54 15.72
C TYR A 191 1.93 11.95 16.86
N ALA A 192 2.31 10.76 17.32
CA ALA A 192 1.59 10.02 18.36
C ALA A 192 1.93 10.45 19.81
N GLY A 193 2.96 11.29 19.99
CA GLY A 193 3.48 11.65 21.29
C GLY A 193 4.33 10.55 21.93
N SER A 194 5.06 10.89 23.00
CA SER A 194 5.98 9.96 23.68
C SER A 194 5.28 8.71 24.25
N ASN A 195 4.02 8.84 24.63
CA ASN A 195 3.19 7.76 25.17
C ASN A 195 2.32 7.07 24.09
N GLY A 196 2.35 7.55 22.87
CA GLY A 196 1.55 6.99 21.77
C GLY A 196 0.04 7.23 21.91
N THR A 197 -0.37 8.29 22.61
CA THR A 197 -1.78 8.56 22.98
C THR A 197 -2.37 9.77 22.28
N ILE A 198 -1.57 10.56 21.55
CA ILE A 198 -2.09 11.70 20.78
C ILE A 198 -2.94 11.17 19.62
N ALA A 199 -4.16 11.68 19.52
CA ALA A 199 -5.07 11.32 18.43
C ALA A 199 -4.62 11.93 17.10
N LEU A 200 -4.97 11.27 15.99
CA LEU A 200 -4.77 11.79 14.64
C LEU A 200 -5.47 13.15 14.48
N SER A 201 -4.72 14.15 13.99
CA SER A 201 -5.27 15.47 13.64
C SER A 201 -6.19 15.36 12.41
N ALA A 202 -6.98 16.41 12.15
CA ALA A 202 -7.82 16.50 10.96
C ALA A 202 -6.99 16.46 9.67
N ASP A 203 -5.83 17.15 9.65
CA ASP A 203 -4.92 17.15 8.51
C ASP A 203 -4.31 15.77 8.26
N GLU A 204 -3.84 15.08 9.30
CA GLU A 204 -3.28 13.74 9.17
C GLU A 204 -4.32 12.75 8.62
N LYS A 205 -5.59 12.82 9.06
CA LYS A 205 -6.68 11.99 8.53
C LYS A 205 -6.95 12.29 7.06
N THR A 206 -7.05 13.55 6.70
CA THR A 206 -7.26 14.00 5.31
C THR A 206 -6.15 13.49 4.40
N LEU A 207 -4.89 13.65 4.81
CA LEU A 207 -3.73 13.19 4.05
C LEU A 207 -3.67 11.66 3.93
N ALA A 208 -4.06 10.91 4.97
CA ALA A 208 -4.09 9.45 4.93
C ALA A 208 -5.12 8.94 3.89
N ILE A 209 -6.32 9.49 3.91
CA ILE A 209 -7.37 9.18 2.93
C ILE A 209 -6.92 9.56 1.51
N ALA A 210 -6.33 10.75 1.35
CA ALA A 210 -5.80 11.20 0.06
C ALA A 210 -4.70 10.27 -0.49
N GLN A 211 -3.80 9.79 0.38
CA GLN A 211 -2.76 8.84 -0.02
C GLN A 211 -3.34 7.51 -0.52
N GLY A 212 -4.32 6.94 0.17
CA GLY A 212 -5.00 5.71 -0.24
C GLY A 212 -5.73 5.87 -1.58
N LYS A 213 -6.50 6.95 -1.72
CA LYS A 213 -7.18 7.30 -2.97
C LYS A 213 -6.20 7.44 -4.13
N ARG A 214 -5.07 8.14 -3.91
CA ARG A 214 -4.04 8.34 -4.92
C ARG A 214 -3.39 7.02 -5.34
N LEU A 215 -3.08 6.13 -4.38
CA LEU A 215 -2.55 4.79 -4.66
C LEU A 215 -3.49 3.99 -5.55
N ALA A 216 -4.76 3.94 -5.21
CA ALA A 216 -5.77 3.22 -5.98
C ALA A 216 -5.95 3.78 -7.40
N LEU A 217 -5.95 5.11 -7.55
CA LEU A 217 -6.03 5.75 -8.88
C LEU A 217 -4.82 5.44 -9.76
N LEU A 218 -3.60 5.41 -9.18
CA LEU A 218 -2.40 5.08 -9.92
C LEU A 218 -2.38 3.59 -10.31
N ALA A 219 -2.72 2.69 -9.38
CA ALA A 219 -2.84 1.26 -9.64
C ALA A 219 -3.87 0.97 -10.75
N LYS A 220 -5.01 1.67 -10.71
CA LYS A 220 -6.03 1.57 -11.75
C LYS A 220 -5.51 1.99 -13.13
N LYS A 221 -4.77 3.09 -13.20
CA LYS A 221 -4.15 3.56 -14.46
C LYS A 221 -3.13 2.59 -15.02
N ILE A 222 -2.28 2.01 -14.15
CA ILE A 222 -1.24 1.05 -14.56
C ILE A 222 -1.88 -0.26 -15.02
N LYS A 223 -2.78 -0.83 -14.22
CA LYS A 223 -3.40 -2.14 -14.51
C LYS A 223 -4.26 -2.13 -15.78
N PHE A 224 -4.93 -1.01 -16.06
CA PHE A 224 -5.88 -0.89 -17.16
C PHE A 224 -5.38 0.03 -18.29
N ALA A 225 -4.07 0.35 -18.32
CA ALA A 225 -3.48 1.03 -19.47
C ALA A 225 -3.67 0.19 -20.74
N PRO A 226 -3.99 0.80 -21.90
CA PRO A 226 -3.96 0.08 -23.17
C PRO A 226 -2.52 -0.42 -23.42
N GLU A 227 -2.40 -1.66 -23.85
CA GLU A 227 -1.13 -2.17 -24.39
C GLU A 227 -0.81 -1.39 -25.66
N ASN A 228 0.40 -0.82 -25.76
CA ASN A 228 0.91 -0.11 -26.93
C ASN A 228 1.33 -1.11 -28.00
#